data_37176d6e87fabb3ff64144137e12b584
#
_entry.id   37176d6e87fabb3ff64144137e12b584
#
_cell.length_a   1.000
_cell.length_b   1.000
_cell.length_c   1.000
_cell.angle_alpha   90.00
_cell.angle_beta   90.00
_cell.angle_gamma   90.00
#
_symmetry.space_group_name_H-M   'P 1'
#
loop_
_entity.id
_entity.type
_entity.pdbx_description
1 polymer ?
#
loop_
_entity_poly.entity_id
_entity_poly.type
_entity_poly.pdbx_seq_one_letter_code
_entity_poly.pdbx_strand_id
1 'polypeptide(L)'
;DLTSVGGGLYSTWAHADGWYVDAVGTMDWYNHKLRTSMLDGTRVHDDRSSYGLGASLEAGRKLDFAFSNEGRDYWFLEPQLQLSYFWVKGGDFHASNGMKIEQKNMDSLTGRAGLVLGKKFSLEGGNGERYMQPYVKAGVNHEFLGEQEARINGVRMTSDLDGTRVYYGAGVDWQATDNLRLYM
;
A
#
# COMPACT_ATOMS: atom_id res chain seq x y z
N ASP A 1 17.04 7.09 14.05
CA ASP A 1 17.16 6.70 12.63
C ASP A 1 16.51 5.34 12.43
N LEU A 2 15.80 5.19 11.31
CA LEU A 2 15.22 3.94 10.84
C LEU A 2 15.82 3.60 9.48
N THR A 3 16.33 2.39 9.34
CA THR A 3 16.76 1.86 8.05
C THR A 3 16.00 0.57 7.80
N SER A 4 15.43 0.42 6.62
CA SER A 4 14.75 -0.82 6.21
C SER A 4 15.34 -1.36 4.91
N VAL A 5 15.33 -2.68 4.79
CA VAL A 5 15.61 -3.40 3.56
C VAL A 5 14.60 -4.52 3.44
N GLY A 6 14.01 -4.66 2.27
CA GLY A 6 12.99 -5.67 2.04
C GLY A 6 12.95 -6.16 0.61
N GLY A 7 12.17 -7.20 0.41
CA GLY A 7 11.90 -7.77 -0.88
C GLY A 7 10.50 -8.34 -0.93
N GLY A 8 10.00 -8.55 -2.15
CA GLY A 8 8.66 -9.10 -2.32
C GLY A 8 8.50 -9.80 -3.65
N LEU A 9 7.43 -10.56 -3.73
CA LEU A 9 6.97 -11.23 -4.94
C LEU A 9 5.55 -10.75 -5.24
N TYR A 10 5.25 -10.60 -6.51
CA TYR A 10 3.90 -10.33 -6.95
C TYR A 10 3.51 -11.27 -8.09
N SER A 11 2.21 -11.52 -8.21
CA SER A 11 1.64 -12.31 -9.29
C SER A 11 0.32 -11.69 -9.72
N THR A 12 0.15 -11.50 -11.01
CA THR A 12 -1.07 -11.00 -11.64
C THR A 12 -1.67 -12.10 -12.50
N TRP A 13 -2.92 -12.41 -12.27
CA TRP A 13 -3.74 -13.20 -13.16
C TRP A 13 -4.78 -12.30 -13.82
N ALA A 14 -4.84 -12.31 -15.15
CA ALA A 14 -5.80 -11.51 -15.92
C ALA A 14 -6.58 -12.39 -16.89
N HIS A 15 -7.87 -12.14 -17.03
CA HIS A 15 -8.78 -12.85 -17.93
C HIS A 15 -9.29 -11.92 -19.03
N ALA A 16 -9.62 -12.50 -20.18
CA ALA A 16 -10.09 -11.76 -21.36
C ALA A 16 -11.38 -10.95 -21.14
N ASP A 17 -12.21 -11.37 -20.16
CA ASP A 17 -13.45 -10.64 -19.79
C ASP A 17 -13.19 -9.43 -18.87
N GLY A 18 -11.94 -9.02 -18.71
CA GLY A 18 -11.51 -7.87 -17.92
C GLY A 18 -11.32 -8.13 -16.42
N TRP A 19 -11.52 -9.35 -15.95
CA TRP A 19 -11.20 -9.74 -14.56
C TRP A 19 -9.69 -9.82 -14.35
N TYR A 20 -9.25 -9.37 -13.19
CA TYR A 20 -7.88 -9.60 -12.72
C TYR A 20 -7.84 -9.91 -11.22
N VAL A 21 -6.78 -10.60 -10.83
CA VAL A 21 -6.43 -10.85 -9.43
C VAL A 21 -4.94 -10.62 -9.28
N ASP A 22 -4.58 -9.73 -8.36
CA ASP A 22 -3.21 -9.43 -7.97
C ASP A 22 -2.93 -9.97 -6.58
N ALA A 23 -1.84 -10.71 -6.44
CA ALA A 23 -1.34 -11.20 -5.16
C ALA A 23 0.08 -10.66 -4.94
N VAL A 24 0.33 -10.13 -3.74
CA VAL A 24 1.64 -9.59 -3.34
C VAL A 24 2.02 -10.19 -2.00
N GLY A 25 3.29 -10.60 -1.87
CA GLY A 25 3.90 -10.99 -0.61
C GLY A 25 5.18 -10.19 -0.39
N THR A 26 5.39 -9.65 0.80
CA THR A 26 6.58 -8.86 1.17
C THR A 26 7.19 -9.33 2.47
N MET A 27 8.49 -9.13 2.59
CA MET A 27 9.25 -9.33 3.80
C MET A 27 10.25 -8.19 3.96
N ASP A 28 10.24 -7.55 5.12
CA ASP A 28 11.04 -6.38 5.41
C ASP A 28 11.83 -6.58 6.70
N TRP A 29 13.09 -6.16 6.71
CA TRP A 29 13.93 -6.02 7.89
C TRP A 29 14.10 -4.57 8.25
N TYR A 30 13.92 -4.27 9.53
CA TYR A 30 14.01 -2.94 10.10
C TYR A 30 15.15 -2.87 11.09
N ASN A 31 16.01 -1.86 10.95
CA ASN A 31 17.03 -1.50 11.94
C ASN A 31 16.65 -0.15 12.54
N HIS A 32 16.33 -0.16 13.80
CA HIS A 32 15.96 1.01 14.57
C HIS A 32 17.15 1.47 15.40
N LYS A 33 17.53 2.76 15.26
CA LYS A 33 18.55 3.40 16.12
C LYS A 33 17.89 4.56 16.85
N LEU A 34 17.61 4.36 18.12
CA LEU A 34 17.08 5.40 18.98
C LEU A 34 18.24 6.12 19.66
N ARG A 35 18.29 7.43 19.50
CA ARG A 35 19.23 8.31 20.23
C ARG A 35 18.45 9.53 20.69
N THR A 36 18.37 9.69 21.99
CA THR A 36 17.70 10.85 22.61
C THR A 36 18.46 11.28 23.86
N SER A 37 18.20 12.49 24.33
CA SER A 37 18.73 13.01 25.57
C SER A 37 17.57 13.35 26.50
N MET A 38 17.66 12.95 27.74
CA MET A 38 16.69 13.34 28.76
C MET A 38 16.93 14.81 29.23
N LEU A 39 16.00 15.36 29.97
CA LEU A 39 16.07 16.71 30.51
C LEU A 39 17.27 16.91 31.49
N ASP A 40 17.75 15.86 32.11
CA ASP A 40 18.93 15.82 32.99
C ASP A 40 20.26 15.71 32.23
N GLY A 41 20.23 15.69 30.90
CA GLY A 41 21.39 15.53 30.03
C GLY A 41 21.84 14.08 29.80
N THR A 42 21.17 13.08 30.42
CA THR A 42 21.48 11.66 30.20
C THR A 42 21.17 11.27 28.74
N ARG A 43 22.17 10.69 28.07
CA ARG A 43 21.98 10.18 26.68
C ARG A 43 21.41 8.77 26.75
N VAL A 44 20.30 8.57 26.08
CA VAL A 44 19.65 7.27 25.93
C VAL A 44 19.84 6.80 24.49
N HIS A 45 20.33 5.60 24.33
CA HIS A 45 20.48 4.94 23.03
C HIS A 45 19.94 3.52 23.08
N ASP A 46 19.44 3.07 21.94
CA ASP A 46 19.02 1.69 21.69
C ASP A 46 19.21 1.40 20.21
N ASP A 47 19.75 0.21 19.91
CA ASP A 47 19.91 -0.31 18.56
C ASP A 47 19.20 -1.67 18.51
N ARG A 48 18.15 -1.76 17.67
CA ARG A 48 17.39 -3.00 17.54
C ARG A 48 17.03 -3.30 16.11
N SER A 49 16.80 -4.58 15.83
CA SER A 49 16.24 -5.05 14.55
C SER A 49 14.91 -5.74 14.75
N SER A 50 14.02 -5.60 13.80
CA SER A 50 12.76 -6.32 13.72
C SER A 50 12.51 -6.74 12.27
N TYR A 51 11.51 -7.55 12.04
CA TYR A 51 11.09 -7.90 10.68
C TYR A 51 9.58 -7.86 10.58
N GLY A 52 9.11 -7.58 9.37
CA GLY A 52 7.71 -7.57 9.01
C GLY A 52 7.41 -8.49 7.85
N LEU A 53 6.19 -8.99 7.82
CA LEU A 53 5.65 -9.80 6.73
C LEU A 53 4.36 -9.15 6.25
N GLY A 54 4.23 -9.00 4.93
CA GLY A 54 3.05 -8.46 4.29
C GLY A 54 2.48 -9.42 3.26
N ALA A 55 1.16 -9.45 3.17
CA ALA A 55 0.45 -10.13 2.10
C ALA A 55 -0.75 -9.30 1.66
N SER A 56 -1.00 -9.23 0.37
CA SER A 56 -2.16 -8.52 -0.17
C SER A 56 -2.76 -9.27 -1.34
N LEU A 57 -4.08 -9.24 -1.43
CA LEU A 57 -4.86 -9.77 -2.52
C LEU A 57 -5.83 -8.70 -3.01
N GLU A 58 -5.75 -8.36 -4.29
CA GLU A 58 -6.67 -7.45 -4.96
C GLU A 58 -7.39 -8.20 -6.07
N ALA A 59 -8.69 -7.94 -6.23
CA ALA A 59 -9.48 -8.39 -7.36
C ALA A 59 -10.24 -7.22 -7.95
N GLY A 60 -10.30 -7.15 -9.26
CA GLY A 60 -11.03 -6.12 -9.97
C GLY A 60 -11.55 -6.61 -11.32
N ARG A 61 -12.38 -5.78 -11.91
CA ARG A 61 -12.88 -6.03 -13.26
C ARG A 61 -12.96 -4.74 -14.05
N LYS A 62 -12.25 -4.70 -15.17
CA LYS A 62 -12.39 -3.60 -16.12
C LYS A 62 -13.59 -3.84 -17.01
N LEU A 63 -14.55 -2.95 -16.95
CA LEU A 63 -15.78 -2.96 -17.74
C LEU A 63 -15.69 -1.85 -18.80
N ASP A 64 -15.48 -2.23 -20.03
CA ASP A 64 -15.39 -1.29 -21.15
C ASP A 64 -16.78 -1.04 -21.76
N PHE A 65 -17.11 0.24 -22.03
CA PHE A 65 -18.35 0.63 -22.64
C PHE A 65 -18.15 1.83 -23.58
N ALA A 66 -18.78 1.77 -24.75
CA ALA A 66 -18.74 2.83 -25.73
C ALA A 66 -20.10 3.56 -25.78
N PHE A 67 -20.07 4.88 -25.66
CA PHE A 67 -21.26 5.72 -25.87
C PHE A 67 -21.41 6.19 -27.33
N SER A 68 -20.43 5.89 -28.21
CA SER A 68 -20.42 6.29 -29.60
C SER A 68 -20.01 5.11 -30.49
N ASN A 69 -20.66 4.97 -31.61
CA ASN A 69 -20.34 3.96 -32.62
C ASN A 69 -19.12 4.33 -33.50
N GLU A 70 -18.53 5.48 -33.26
CA GLU A 70 -17.39 5.98 -34.03
C GLU A 70 -16.12 5.91 -33.21
N GLY A 71 -15.29 4.93 -33.52
CA GLY A 71 -13.90 4.96 -33.11
C GLY A 71 -13.48 3.92 -32.06
N ARG A 72 -12.20 3.84 -31.93
CA ARG A 72 -11.48 2.97 -30.98
C ARG A 72 -11.49 3.51 -29.55
N ASP A 73 -12.18 4.62 -29.32
CA ASP A 73 -12.30 5.28 -28.02
C ASP A 73 -13.41 4.65 -27.21
N TYR A 74 -13.15 4.38 -25.92
CA TYR A 74 -14.16 3.84 -25.03
C TYR A 74 -13.96 4.35 -23.60
N TRP A 75 -15.06 4.37 -22.86
CA TRP A 75 -15.04 4.56 -21.41
C TRP A 75 -14.84 3.22 -20.73
N PHE A 76 -14.27 3.26 -19.53
CA PHE A 76 -14.20 2.08 -18.68
C PHE A 76 -14.56 2.44 -17.25
N LEU A 77 -15.13 1.47 -16.55
CA LEU A 77 -15.35 1.47 -15.12
C LEU A 77 -14.66 0.24 -14.54
N GLU A 78 -13.90 0.44 -13.46
CA GLU A 78 -13.15 -0.65 -12.85
C GLU A 78 -13.40 -0.66 -11.34
N PRO A 79 -14.37 -1.47 -10.86
CA PRO A 79 -14.50 -1.78 -9.44
C PRO A 79 -13.32 -2.63 -8.97
N GLN A 80 -12.83 -2.30 -7.77
CA GLN A 80 -11.67 -2.91 -7.13
C GLN A 80 -11.97 -3.25 -5.68
N LEU A 81 -11.55 -4.45 -5.25
CA LEU A 81 -11.56 -4.88 -3.85
C LEU A 81 -10.17 -5.40 -3.50
N GLN A 82 -9.64 -4.97 -2.35
CA GLN A 82 -8.35 -5.43 -1.85
C GLN A 82 -8.43 -5.75 -0.37
N LEU A 83 -7.73 -6.81 0.03
CA LEU A 83 -7.46 -7.13 1.41
C LEU A 83 -5.95 -7.22 1.58
N SER A 84 -5.42 -6.52 2.58
CA SER A 84 -3.99 -6.49 2.88
C SER A 84 -3.79 -6.80 4.36
N TYR A 85 -2.89 -7.73 4.65
CA TYR A 85 -2.45 -8.05 6.00
C TYR A 85 -0.97 -7.74 6.15
N PHE A 86 -0.60 -7.09 7.24
CA PHE A 86 0.77 -6.78 7.57
C PHE A 86 1.04 -7.10 9.03
N TRP A 87 2.13 -7.79 9.29
CA TRP A 87 2.57 -8.17 10.63
C TRP A 87 4.01 -7.74 10.85
N VAL A 88 4.28 -7.16 12.02
CA VAL A 88 5.63 -6.77 12.43
C VAL A 88 5.93 -7.38 13.79
N LYS A 89 7.10 -8.00 13.89
CA LYS A 89 7.58 -8.55 15.12
C LYS A 89 7.87 -7.43 16.13
N GLY A 90 7.23 -7.50 17.29
CA GLY A 90 7.57 -6.70 18.45
C GLY A 90 8.86 -7.19 19.12
N GLY A 91 9.18 -6.61 20.25
CA GLY A 91 10.34 -7.03 21.03
C GLY A 91 10.46 -6.28 22.36
N ASP A 92 11.12 -6.93 23.29
CA ASP A 92 11.45 -6.36 24.59
C ASP A 92 12.89 -5.84 24.55
N PHE A 93 13.10 -4.65 25.03
CA PHE A 93 14.43 -4.06 25.08
C PHE A 93 14.61 -3.19 26.33
N HIS A 94 15.87 -3.00 26.71
CA HIS A 94 16.24 -2.12 27.77
C HIS A 94 17.07 -0.97 27.21
N ALA A 95 16.56 0.24 27.37
CA ALA A 95 17.34 1.41 27.00
C ALA A 95 18.56 1.57 27.93
N SER A 96 19.58 2.29 27.47
CA SER A 96 20.85 2.46 28.22
C SER A 96 20.70 3.07 29.61
N ASN A 97 19.57 3.69 29.93
CA ASN A 97 19.21 4.22 31.24
C ASN A 97 18.45 3.21 32.13
N GLY A 98 18.34 1.95 31.71
CA GLY A 98 17.64 0.89 32.47
C GLY A 98 16.11 0.86 32.24
N MET A 99 15.55 1.73 31.40
CA MET A 99 14.13 1.74 31.10
C MET A 99 13.76 0.49 30.27
N LYS A 100 12.81 -0.30 30.76
CA LYS A 100 12.30 -1.49 30.10
C LYS A 100 11.16 -1.08 29.16
N ILE A 101 11.27 -1.44 27.89
CA ILE A 101 10.26 -1.20 26.88
C ILE A 101 9.87 -2.56 26.28
N GLU A 102 8.60 -2.92 26.42
CA GLU A 102 8.01 -4.13 25.89
C GLU A 102 7.04 -3.71 24.77
N GLN A 103 7.32 -4.11 23.54
CA GLN A 103 6.47 -3.82 22.40
C GLN A 103 5.87 -5.12 21.88
N LYS A 104 4.55 -5.22 21.88
CA LYS A 104 3.85 -6.36 21.28
C LYS A 104 4.05 -6.39 19.76
N ASN A 105 3.79 -7.54 19.16
CA ASN A 105 3.67 -7.62 17.72
C ASN A 105 2.59 -6.66 17.24
N MET A 106 2.79 -6.10 16.07
CA MET A 106 1.84 -5.22 15.41
C MET A 106 1.18 -5.97 14.28
N ASP A 107 -0.14 -5.97 14.27
CA ASP A 107 -0.98 -6.53 13.21
C ASP A 107 -1.79 -5.40 12.57
N SER A 108 -1.88 -5.44 11.26
CA SER A 108 -2.75 -4.55 10.46
C SER A 108 -3.49 -5.40 9.43
N LEU A 109 -4.79 -5.25 9.38
CA LEU A 109 -5.65 -5.84 8.36
C LEU A 109 -6.47 -4.74 7.73
N THR A 110 -6.18 -4.43 6.49
CA THR A 110 -6.82 -3.35 5.75
C THR A 110 -7.67 -3.90 4.61
N GLY A 111 -8.93 -3.50 4.57
CA GLY A 111 -9.82 -3.71 3.43
C GLY A 111 -9.99 -2.44 2.62
N ARG A 112 -9.91 -2.54 1.31
CA ARG A 112 -10.11 -1.42 0.38
C ARG A 112 -11.18 -1.78 -0.65
N ALA A 113 -12.12 -0.86 -0.86
CA ALA A 113 -13.08 -0.91 -1.95
C ALA A 113 -13.01 0.40 -2.75
N GLY A 114 -12.88 0.29 -4.06
CA GLY A 114 -12.69 1.44 -4.93
C GLY A 114 -13.34 1.29 -6.30
N LEU A 115 -13.45 2.43 -6.97
CA LEU A 115 -13.90 2.55 -8.35
C LEU A 115 -12.91 3.43 -9.11
N VAL A 116 -12.55 3.01 -10.32
CA VAL A 116 -11.82 3.81 -11.30
C VAL A 116 -12.74 4.05 -12.49
N LEU A 117 -12.88 5.31 -12.90
CA LEU A 117 -13.60 5.71 -14.08
C LEU A 117 -12.63 6.44 -15.02
N GLY A 118 -12.51 6.01 -16.26
CA GLY A 118 -11.64 6.64 -17.22
C GLY A 118 -12.13 6.51 -18.64
N LYS A 119 -11.39 7.15 -19.55
CA LYS A 119 -11.64 7.07 -20.97
C LYS A 119 -10.33 6.77 -21.70
N LYS A 120 -10.34 5.75 -22.57
CA LYS A 120 -9.25 5.49 -23.51
C LYS A 120 -9.46 6.30 -24.77
N PHE A 121 -8.44 7.07 -25.14
CA PHE A 121 -8.32 7.76 -26.40
C PHE A 121 -7.26 7.04 -27.22
N SER A 122 -7.65 6.51 -28.38
CA SER A 122 -6.72 5.89 -29.31
C SER A 122 -6.02 6.98 -30.13
N LEU A 123 -4.70 6.97 -30.14
CA LEU A 123 -3.90 7.96 -30.87
C LEU A 123 -3.46 7.38 -32.21
N GLU A 124 -3.62 8.18 -33.28
CA GLU A 124 -3.14 7.80 -34.59
C GLU A 124 -1.62 7.94 -34.71
N GLY A 125 -0.99 6.99 -35.41
CA GLY A 125 0.42 7.05 -35.77
C GLY A 125 1.32 6.03 -35.06
N GLY A 126 1.88 5.12 -35.81
CA GLY A 126 2.78 4.04 -35.39
C GLY A 126 2.27 2.66 -35.80
N ASN A 127 3.16 1.66 -35.70
CA ASN A 127 2.80 0.27 -36.01
C ASN A 127 2.16 -0.44 -34.81
N GLY A 128 1.99 0.25 -33.65
CA GLY A 128 1.43 -0.26 -32.42
C GLY A 128 0.23 0.54 -31.91
N GLU A 129 -0.42 0.02 -30.86
CA GLU A 129 -1.52 0.72 -30.20
C GLU A 129 -0.98 1.84 -29.33
N ARG A 130 -1.09 3.07 -29.79
CA ARG A 130 -0.85 4.27 -28.99
C ARG A 130 -2.17 4.73 -28.38
N TYR A 131 -2.14 5.06 -27.10
CA TYR A 131 -3.33 5.57 -26.42
C TYR A 131 -2.97 6.49 -25.25
N MET A 132 -3.92 7.30 -24.88
CA MET A 132 -3.92 8.07 -23.65
C MET A 132 -5.19 7.73 -22.86
N GLN A 133 -5.04 7.44 -21.58
CA GLN A 133 -6.13 6.97 -20.73
C GLN A 133 -6.16 7.77 -19.44
N PRO A 134 -6.74 9.00 -19.44
CA PRO A 134 -7.02 9.71 -18.20
C PRO A 134 -8.08 8.97 -17.39
N TYR A 135 -7.93 9.02 -16.06
CA TYR A 135 -8.86 8.40 -15.14
C TYR A 135 -8.98 9.19 -13.83
N VAL A 136 -10.09 9.00 -13.16
CA VAL A 136 -10.33 9.37 -11.78
C VAL A 136 -10.61 8.13 -10.96
N LYS A 137 -10.21 8.15 -9.70
CA LYS A 137 -10.47 7.04 -8.76
C LYS A 137 -10.99 7.58 -7.44
N ALA A 138 -11.87 6.81 -6.81
CA ALA A 138 -12.34 7.08 -5.46
C ALA A 138 -12.65 5.77 -4.76
N GLY A 139 -12.58 5.77 -3.44
CA GLY A 139 -12.90 4.58 -2.65
C GLY A 139 -12.77 4.79 -1.16
N VAL A 140 -12.96 3.71 -0.44
CA VAL A 140 -12.85 3.63 1.00
C VAL A 140 -11.79 2.61 1.40
N ASN A 141 -11.11 2.90 2.48
CA ASN A 141 -10.11 2.05 3.10
C ASN A 141 -10.48 1.89 4.58
N HIS A 142 -10.57 0.67 5.08
CA HIS A 142 -10.89 0.39 6.47
C HIS A 142 -9.80 -0.46 7.10
N GLU A 143 -9.25 0.01 8.22
CA GLU A 143 -8.32 -0.73 9.07
C GLU A 143 -9.13 -1.46 10.15
N PHE A 144 -8.97 -2.80 10.19
CA PHE A 144 -9.71 -3.68 11.11
C PHE A 144 -8.90 -4.06 12.36
N LEU A 145 -7.55 -4.00 12.29
CA LEU A 145 -6.63 -4.48 13.34
C LEU A 145 -5.55 -3.42 13.62
N GLY A 146 -5.96 -2.20 13.97
CA GLY A 146 -5.05 -1.07 14.18
C GLY A 146 -4.53 -0.92 15.62
N GLU A 147 -4.84 -1.83 16.54
CA GLU A 147 -4.43 -1.70 17.95
C GLU A 147 -2.93 -2.01 18.13
N GLN A 148 -2.21 -1.07 18.70
CA GLN A 148 -0.80 -1.21 19.07
C GLN A 148 -0.66 -1.07 20.57
N GLU A 149 0.04 -2.01 21.22
CA GLU A 149 0.35 -1.97 22.64
C GLU A 149 1.86 -1.94 22.88
N ALA A 150 2.27 -0.99 23.68
CA ALA A 150 3.62 -0.92 24.25
C ALA A 150 3.55 -0.75 25.76
N ARG A 151 4.53 -1.27 26.49
CA ARG A 151 4.70 -1.05 27.93
C ARG A 151 6.04 -0.42 28.20
N ILE A 152 6.04 0.66 28.95
CA ILE A 152 7.25 1.36 29.38
C ILE A 152 7.32 1.31 30.91
N ASN A 153 8.31 0.62 31.45
CA ASN A 153 8.46 0.37 32.90
C ASN A 153 7.16 -0.15 33.55
N GLY A 154 6.43 -1.04 32.85
CA GLY A 154 5.16 -1.60 33.28
C GLY A 154 3.92 -0.72 33.01
N VAL A 155 4.08 0.53 32.60
CA VAL A 155 2.96 1.40 32.23
C VAL A 155 2.53 1.05 30.81
N ARG A 156 1.27 0.63 30.66
CA ARG A 156 0.66 0.28 29.37
C ARG A 156 0.31 1.54 28.58
N MET A 157 0.72 1.57 27.34
CA MET A 157 0.34 2.57 26.34
C MET A 157 -0.31 1.85 25.15
N THR A 158 -1.50 2.28 24.76
CA THR A 158 -2.21 1.76 23.61
C THR A 158 -2.42 2.88 22.60
N SER A 159 -2.24 2.55 21.34
CA SER A 159 -2.61 3.42 20.22
C SER A 159 -3.55 2.63 19.32
N ASP A 160 -4.65 3.23 18.99
CA ASP A 160 -5.68 2.65 18.13
C ASP A 160 -5.68 3.43 16.81
N LEU A 161 -5.41 2.70 15.72
CA LEU A 161 -5.33 3.23 14.37
C LEU A 161 -6.43 2.66 13.48
N ASP A 162 -7.38 1.93 14.05
CA ASP A 162 -8.53 1.41 13.31
C ASP A 162 -9.38 2.56 12.73
N GLY A 163 -10.19 2.25 11.75
CA GLY A 163 -11.10 3.24 11.19
C GLY A 163 -11.18 3.28 9.68
N THR A 164 -12.11 4.08 9.23
CA THR A 164 -12.41 4.24 7.79
C THR A 164 -11.83 5.54 7.27
N ARG A 165 -11.17 5.47 6.12
CA ARG A 165 -10.64 6.61 5.37
C ARG A 165 -11.17 6.59 3.95
N VAL A 166 -11.51 7.75 3.43
CA VAL A 166 -11.87 7.94 2.02
C VAL A 166 -10.63 8.38 1.26
N TYR A 167 -10.45 7.87 0.06
CA TYR A 167 -9.41 8.34 -0.85
C TYR A 167 -10.00 8.69 -2.20
N TYR A 168 -9.35 9.61 -2.89
CA TYR A 168 -9.65 9.97 -4.27
C TYR A 168 -8.37 10.41 -4.98
N GLY A 169 -8.38 10.34 -6.30
CA GLY A 169 -7.24 10.73 -7.11
C GLY A 169 -7.59 10.77 -8.59
N ALA A 170 -6.68 11.31 -9.36
CA ALA A 170 -6.74 11.32 -10.81
C ALA A 170 -5.37 10.95 -11.37
N GLY A 171 -5.34 10.41 -12.57
CA GLY A 171 -4.11 10.04 -13.23
C GLY A 171 -4.28 9.90 -14.74
N VAL A 172 -3.17 9.64 -15.40
CA VAL A 172 -3.10 9.37 -16.83
C VAL A 172 -2.17 8.19 -17.07
N ASP A 173 -2.64 7.21 -17.83
CA ASP A 173 -1.84 6.16 -18.41
C ASP A 173 -1.66 6.46 -19.90
N TRP A 174 -0.43 6.59 -20.34
CA TRP A 174 -0.13 7.03 -21.72
C TRP A 174 0.88 6.10 -22.37
N GLN A 175 0.44 5.35 -23.37
CA GLN A 175 1.30 4.62 -24.30
C GLN A 175 1.78 5.60 -25.38
N ALA A 176 2.91 6.26 -25.13
CA ALA A 176 3.44 7.32 -26.00
C ALA A 176 4.07 6.76 -27.29
N THR A 177 4.73 5.60 -27.19
CA THR A 177 5.30 4.86 -28.33
C THR A 177 5.15 3.36 -28.06
N ASP A 178 5.48 2.52 -29.04
CA ASP A 178 5.43 1.05 -28.92
C ASP A 178 6.27 0.51 -27.72
N ASN A 179 7.30 1.26 -27.32
CA ASN A 179 8.24 0.87 -26.28
C ASN A 179 8.24 1.78 -25.02
N LEU A 180 7.40 2.83 -25.00
CA LEU A 180 7.36 3.79 -23.89
C LEU A 180 5.93 3.97 -23.37
N ARG A 181 5.74 3.59 -22.13
CA ARG A 181 4.50 3.81 -21.37
C ARG A 181 4.77 4.64 -20.12
N LEU A 182 3.98 5.66 -19.89
CA LEU A 182 4.12 6.62 -18.81
C LEU A 182 2.87 6.57 -17.93
N TYR A 183 3.09 6.65 -16.61
CA TYR A 183 2.04 6.69 -15.59
C TYR A 183 2.23 7.97 -14.76
N MET A 184 1.17 8.72 -14.59
CA MET A 184 1.15 9.94 -13.76
C MET A 184 -0.11 9.95 -12.90
#